data_a47690ec63eddb3de873c8a770bf739a
#
_entry.id   a47690ec63eddb3de873c8a770bf739a
#
_cell.length_a   1.000
_cell.length_b   1.000
_cell.length_c   1.000
_cell.angle_alpha   90.00
_cell.angle_beta   90.00
_cell.angle_gamma   90.00
#
_symmetry.space_group_name_H-M   'P 1'
#
loop_
_entity.id
_entity.type
_entity.pdbx_description
1 polymer ?
#
loop_
_entity_poly.entity_id
_entity_poly.type
_entity_poly.pdbx_seq_one_letter_code
_entity_poly.pdbx_strand_id
1 'polypeptide(L)'
;MNLKIRLSLMNFLEFAVWGAYLTSMGTYLVKIGMADQIGWFYAVQGIVSIFMPAIMGIVADRWVPAQRLMGLCHLLAAIFMFATAYYGFIAMGQAVDGGSVAGTFAGSMIFPLYSLSVAFYMPTLALSNSVAYTALNQAGMDTVKDFPPIRVFGTVGFICTMWFVDLMGFQPNQNQFVVSGIFSVILFLYSFTLPTCPTSDATERKSVADQLGLRAFS
;
A
#
# COMPACT_ATOMS: atom_id res chain seq x y z
N MET A 1 -14.44 19.51 -8.13
CA MET A 1 -13.43 18.75 -8.88
C MET A 1 -14.14 17.58 -9.58
N ASN A 2 -13.90 17.37 -10.87
CA ASN A 2 -14.52 16.28 -11.65
C ASN A 2 -14.21 14.91 -11.01
N LEU A 3 -15.18 13.98 -11.03
CA LEU A 3 -15.03 12.64 -10.44
C LEU A 3 -13.81 11.90 -11.00
N LYS A 4 -13.59 11.94 -12.31
CA LYS A 4 -12.42 11.29 -12.94
C LYS A 4 -11.10 11.83 -12.40
N ILE A 5 -10.98 13.15 -12.22
CA ILE A 5 -9.76 13.76 -11.65
C ILE A 5 -9.55 13.28 -10.19
N ARG A 6 -10.62 13.18 -9.40
CA ARG A 6 -10.53 12.69 -8.02
C ARG A 6 -10.05 11.25 -7.97
N LEU A 7 -10.58 10.38 -8.81
CA LEU A 7 -10.19 8.98 -8.87
C LEU A 7 -8.78 8.81 -9.46
N SER A 8 -8.39 9.65 -10.42
CA SER A 8 -7.02 9.66 -10.96
C SER A 8 -6.00 10.07 -9.90
N LEU A 9 -6.30 11.10 -9.09
CA LEU A 9 -5.44 11.51 -7.98
C LEU A 9 -5.34 10.43 -6.90
N MET A 10 -6.45 9.76 -6.57
CA MET A 10 -6.44 8.60 -5.68
C MET A 10 -5.49 7.51 -6.19
N ASN A 11 -5.61 7.12 -7.47
CA ASN A 11 -4.72 6.11 -8.06
C ASN A 11 -3.26 6.58 -8.11
N PHE A 12 -3.02 7.85 -8.42
CA PHE A 12 -1.66 8.42 -8.39
C PHE A 12 -1.04 8.26 -6.99
N LEU A 13 -1.75 8.69 -5.95
CA LEU A 13 -1.27 8.61 -4.57
C LEU A 13 -1.08 7.16 -4.10
N GLU A 14 -2.02 6.27 -4.46
CA GLU A 14 -1.96 4.84 -4.13
C GLU A 14 -0.65 4.20 -4.58
N PHE A 15 -0.27 4.42 -5.83
CA PHE A 15 0.95 3.85 -6.39
C PHE A 15 2.21 4.66 -6.08
N ALA A 16 2.08 5.94 -5.72
CA ALA A 16 3.17 6.74 -5.20
C ALA A 16 3.73 6.18 -3.88
N VAL A 17 2.87 5.66 -3.00
CA VAL A 17 3.27 4.94 -1.78
C VAL A 17 4.22 3.80 -2.10
N TRP A 18 3.88 3.00 -3.11
CA TRP A 18 4.67 1.82 -3.50
C TRP A 18 5.96 2.18 -4.25
N GLY A 19 5.86 3.13 -5.18
CA GLY A 19 6.99 3.63 -5.95
C GLY A 19 8.11 4.23 -5.12
N ALA A 20 7.78 4.69 -3.88
CA ALA A 20 8.76 5.28 -2.98
C ALA A 20 9.85 4.30 -2.52
N TYR A 21 9.54 3.01 -2.38
CA TYR A 21 10.50 2.05 -1.80
C TYR A 21 10.71 0.78 -2.62
N LEU A 22 9.75 0.39 -3.48
CA LEU A 22 9.79 -0.94 -4.09
C LEU A 22 11.07 -1.22 -4.86
N THR A 23 11.56 -0.27 -5.64
CA THR A 23 12.75 -0.44 -6.48
C THR A 23 14.06 -0.16 -5.75
N SER A 24 14.03 0.62 -4.67
CA SER A 24 15.22 1.12 -3.97
C SER A 24 15.51 0.40 -2.64
N MET A 25 14.53 -0.33 -2.10
CA MET A 25 14.67 -1.03 -0.81
C MET A 25 15.86 -1.99 -0.79
N GLY A 26 16.12 -2.72 -1.88
CA GLY A 26 17.28 -3.61 -1.99
C GLY A 26 18.60 -2.88 -1.80
N THR A 27 18.77 -1.69 -2.39
CA THR A 27 19.96 -0.86 -2.24
C THR A 27 20.20 -0.46 -0.79
N TYR A 28 19.12 -0.08 -0.09
CA TYR A 28 19.18 0.24 1.33
C TYR A 28 19.58 -0.97 2.19
N LEU A 29 18.97 -2.14 1.96
CA LEU A 29 19.27 -3.36 2.71
C LEU A 29 20.71 -3.82 2.51
N VAL A 30 21.25 -3.69 1.29
CA VAL A 30 22.70 -3.93 1.05
C VAL A 30 23.53 -2.96 1.87
N LYS A 31 23.17 -1.68 1.90
CA LYS A 31 23.94 -0.65 2.61
C LYS A 31 24.06 -0.90 4.12
N ILE A 32 23.03 -1.49 4.74
CA ILE A 32 23.03 -1.83 6.17
C ILE A 32 23.46 -3.28 6.45
N GLY A 33 24.02 -3.99 5.45
CA GLY A 33 24.53 -5.36 5.58
C GLY A 33 23.45 -6.43 5.78
N MET A 34 22.24 -6.22 5.25
CA MET A 34 21.09 -7.15 5.29
C MET A 34 20.77 -7.72 3.89
N ALA A 35 21.76 -7.85 3.02
CA ALA A 35 21.56 -8.33 1.64
C ALA A 35 20.89 -9.72 1.59
N ASP A 36 21.22 -10.62 2.50
CA ASP A 36 20.65 -11.97 2.57
C ASP A 36 19.14 -11.99 2.88
N GLN A 37 18.61 -10.89 3.40
CA GLN A 37 17.20 -10.77 3.74
C GLN A 37 16.34 -10.14 2.63
N ILE A 38 16.95 -9.61 1.57
CA ILE A 38 16.22 -8.93 0.46
C ILE A 38 15.08 -9.80 -0.06
N GLY A 39 15.32 -11.09 -0.28
CA GLY A 39 14.30 -12.02 -0.76
C GLY A 39 13.06 -12.07 0.12
N TRP A 40 13.21 -12.02 1.44
CA TRP A 40 12.09 -12.03 2.40
C TRP A 40 11.27 -10.75 2.36
N PHE A 41 11.91 -9.59 2.19
CA PHE A 41 11.21 -8.31 2.06
C PHE A 41 10.33 -8.24 0.81
N TYR A 42 10.74 -8.85 -0.30
CA TYR A 42 9.91 -8.96 -1.50
C TYR A 42 8.88 -10.08 -1.40
N ALA A 43 9.25 -11.23 -0.82
CA ALA A 43 8.34 -12.36 -0.66
C ALA A 43 7.13 -12.05 0.21
N VAL A 44 7.31 -11.28 1.30
CA VAL A 44 6.19 -10.92 2.19
C VAL A 44 5.11 -10.12 1.46
N GLN A 45 5.47 -9.27 0.50
CA GLN A 45 4.50 -8.55 -0.33
C GLN A 45 3.61 -9.52 -1.13
N GLY A 46 4.23 -10.52 -1.77
CA GLY A 46 3.51 -11.55 -2.50
C GLY A 46 2.60 -12.38 -1.61
N ILE A 47 3.13 -12.86 -0.47
CA ILE A 47 2.37 -13.69 0.49
C ILE A 47 1.15 -12.93 1.02
N VAL A 48 1.35 -11.68 1.45
CA VAL A 48 0.27 -10.84 1.98
C VAL A 48 -0.78 -10.53 0.91
N SER A 49 -0.37 -10.32 -0.34
CA SER A 49 -1.27 -10.05 -1.46
C SER A 49 -2.22 -11.20 -1.81
N ILE A 50 -1.93 -12.41 -1.36
CA ILE A 50 -2.83 -13.57 -1.56
C ILE A 50 -4.03 -13.50 -0.62
N PHE A 51 -3.82 -13.14 0.65
CA PHE A 51 -4.84 -13.28 1.69
C PHE A 51 -5.50 -11.96 2.08
N MET A 52 -4.74 -10.90 2.22
CA MET A 52 -5.22 -9.64 2.79
C MET A 52 -6.28 -8.92 1.94
N PRO A 53 -6.20 -8.91 0.59
CA PRO A 53 -7.27 -8.31 -0.23
C PRO A 53 -8.62 -9.00 -0.04
N ALA A 54 -8.63 -10.33 0.09
CA ALA A 54 -9.87 -11.09 0.32
C ALA A 54 -10.47 -10.79 1.70
N ILE A 55 -9.63 -10.77 2.75
CA ILE A 55 -10.06 -10.43 4.11
C ILE A 55 -10.63 -9.01 4.16
N MET A 56 -9.90 -8.03 3.62
CA MET A 56 -10.32 -6.63 3.64
C MET A 56 -11.52 -6.37 2.70
N GLY A 57 -11.66 -7.14 1.62
CA GLY A 57 -12.86 -7.14 0.79
C GLY A 57 -14.11 -7.53 1.58
N ILE A 58 -14.03 -8.61 2.36
CA ILE A 58 -15.13 -9.05 3.24
C ILE A 58 -15.48 -7.97 4.29
N VAL A 59 -14.44 -7.32 4.87
CA VAL A 59 -14.64 -6.22 5.83
C VAL A 59 -15.33 -5.03 5.16
N ALA A 60 -14.90 -4.66 3.94
CA ALA A 60 -15.49 -3.56 3.17
C ALA A 60 -16.95 -3.83 2.80
N ASP A 61 -17.27 -5.05 2.42
CA ASP A 61 -18.63 -5.42 2.02
C ASP A 61 -19.61 -5.46 3.20
N ARG A 62 -19.11 -5.78 4.41
CA ARG A 62 -19.99 -6.08 5.55
C ARG A 62 -20.07 -4.99 6.61
N TRP A 63 -18.96 -4.31 6.88
CA TRP A 63 -18.87 -3.51 8.11
C TRP A 63 -18.42 -2.07 7.87
N VAL A 64 -17.47 -1.84 6.97
CA VAL A 64 -16.84 -0.52 6.81
C VAL A 64 -16.84 -0.13 5.35
N PRO A 65 -17.42 1.02 4.96
CA PRO A 65 -17.36 1.49 3.58
C PRO A 65 -15.95 1.47 3.01
N ALA A 66 -15.79 0.96 1.76
CA ALA A 66 -14.50 0.68 1.16
C ALA A 66 -13.52 1.87 1.18
N GLN A 67 -13.99 3.10 0.94
CA GLN A 67 -13.16 4.31 0.98
C GLN A 67 -12.63 4.63 2.39
N ARG A 68 -13.43 4.33 3.44
CA ARG A 68 -13.00 4.53 4.83
C ARG A 68 -12.02 3.45 5.27
N LEU A 69 -12.28 2.21 4.88
CA LEU A 69 -11.39 1.08 5.17
C LEU A 69 -10.04 1.29 4.48
N MET A 70 -10.03 1.72 3.21
CA MET A 70 -8.82 2.09 2.48
C MET A 70 -8.02 3.16 3.24
N GLY A 71 -8.70 4.23 3.69
CA GLY A 71 -8.06 5.27 4.49
C GLY A 71 -7.45 4.73 5.78
N LEU A 72 -8.20 3.93 6.56
CA LEU A 72 -7.70 3.33 7.79
C LEU A 72 -6.48 2.43 7.54
N CYS A 73 -6.52 1.62 6.50
CA CYS A 73 -5.39 0.79 6.09
C CYS A 73 -4.15 1.64 5.77
N HIS A 74 -4.32 2.77 5.07
CA HIS A 74 -3.22 3.70 4.81
C HIS A 74 -2.67 4.36 6.08
N LEU A 75 -3.52 4.71 7.04
CA LEU A 75 -3.06 5.23 8.33
C LEU A 75 -2.19 4.21 9.07
N LEU A 76 -2.65 2.96 9.15
CA LEU A 76 -1.88 1.89 9.81
C LEU A 76 -0.59 1.59 9.04
N ALA A 77 -0.66 1.51 7.71
CA ALA A 77 0.53 1.34 6.87
C ALA A 77 1.55 2.46 7.09
N ALA A 78 1.11 3.72 7.19
CA ALA A 78 1.97 4.86 7.46
C ALA A 78 2.66 4.77 8.83
N ILE A 79 1.91 4.43 9.89
CA ILE A 79 2.47 4.27 11.25
C ILE A 79 3.61 3.25 11.25
N PHE A 80 3.36 2.07 10.68
CA PHE A 80 4.38 1.03 10.62
C PHE A 80 5.54 1.37 9.68
N MET A 81 5.28 2.11 8.59
CA MET A 81 6.33 2.54 7.67
C MET A 81 7.23 3.62 8.31
N PHE A 82 6.67 4.56 9.07
CA PHE A 82 7.46 5.50 9.85
C PHE A 82 8.27 4.82 10.96
N ALA A 83 7.70 3.80 11.62
CA ALA A 83 8.44 2.99 12.57
C ALA A 83 9.59 2.23 11.89
N THR A 84 9.36 1.68 10.69
CA THR A 84 10.42 1.06 9.86
C THR A 84 11.51 2.08 9.54
N ALA A 85 11.15 3.30 9.15
CA ALA A 85 12.12 4.37 8.87
C ALA A 85 12.92 4.76 10.11
N TYR A 86 12.27 4.84 11.28
CA TYR A 86 12.94 5.18 12.55
C TYR A 86 14.00 4.14 12.94
N TYR A 87 13.64 2.85 12.95
CA TYR A 87 14.62 1.80 13.22
C TYR A 87 15.65 1.66 12.10
N GLY A 88 15.26 1.95 10.87
CA GLY A 88 16.16 2.04 9.74
C GLY A 88 17.20 3.15 9.88
N PHE A 89 16.84 4.30 10.46
CA PHE A 89 17.78 5.37 10.78
C PHE A 89 18.80 4.94 11.84
N ILE A 90 18.34 4.29 12.91
CA ILE A 90 19.21 3.75 13.96
C ILE A 90 20.17 2.70 13.37
N ALA A 91 19.65 1.77 12.57
CA ALA A 91 20.45 0.74 11.91
C ALA A 91 21.51 1.33 10.98
N MET A 92 21.20 2.39 10.25
CA MET A 92 22.15 3.09 9.41
C MET A 92 23.31 3.67 10.23
N GLY A 93 23.03 4.23 11.43
CA GLY A 93 24.05 4.72 12.35
C GLY A 93 24.94 3.60 12.92
N GLN A 94 24.42 2.38 13.04
CA GLN A 94 25.14 1.21 13.54
C GLN A 94 25.98 0.51 12.45
N ALA A 95 25.66 0.73 11.16
CA ALA A 95 26.36 0.14 10.02
C ALA A 95 27.65 0.87 9.63
N VAL A 96 28.22 1.71 10.50
CA VAL A 96 29.29 2.68 10.21
C VAL A 96 30.57 2.03 9.68
N ASP A 97 30.85 0.77 9.96
CA ASP A 97 32.07 0.08 9.52
C ASP A 97 31.80 -1.08 8.53
N GLY A 98 30.68 -1.03 7.80
CA GLY A 98 30.34 -2.09 6.85
C GLY A 98 29.88 -3.40 7.48
N GLY A 99 29.64 -3.41 8.80
CA GLY A 99 29.09 -4.54 9.52
C GLY A 99 27.60 -4.75 9.26
N SER A 100 27.14 -6.01 9.34
CA SER A 100 25.72 -6.33 9.27
C SER A 100 24.98 -5.90 10.54
N VAL A 101 23.86 -5.21 10.38
CA VAL A 101 22.99 -4.84 11.51
C VAL A 101 21.91 -5.88 11.79
N ALA A 102 21.88 -7.00 11.06
CA ALA A 102 20.84 -8.04 11.21
C ALA A 102 20.72 -8.59 12.64
N GLY A 103 21.84 -8.67 13.37
CA GLY A 103 21.88 -9.12 14.77
C GLY A 103 21.60 -8.03 15.80
N THR A 104 21.44 -6.78 15.40
CA THR A 104 21.12 -5.68 16.33
C THR A 104 19.61 -5.59 16.55
N PHE A 105 19.20 -4.99 17.69
CA PHE A 105 17.78 -4.78 17.97
C PHE A 105 17.12 -3.93 16.88
N ALA A 106 17.77 -2.85 16.42
CA ALA A 106 17.24 -2.00 15.36
C ALA A 106 17.06 -2.78 14.05
N GLY A 107 18.06 -3.54 13.61
CA GLY A 107 17.98 -4.37 12.42
C GLY A 107 16.86 -5.41 12.50
N SER A 108 16.69 -6.07 13.64
CA SER A 108 15.64 -7.09 13.85
C SER A 108 14.23 -6.52 13.80
N MET A 109 14.02 -5.21 14.06
CA MET A 109 12.73 -4.54 14.02
C MET A 109 12.29 -4.11 12.59
N ILE A 110 13.24 -3.94 11.65
CA ILE A 110 12.93 -3.43 10.31
C ILE A 110 11.97 -4.36 9.57
N PHE A 111 12.27 -5.67 9.52
CA PHE A 111 11.45 -6.63 8.75
C PHE A 111 10.03 -6.80 9.31
N PRO A 112 9.80 -6.99 10.63
CA PRO A 112 8.45 -7.11 11.17
C PRO A 112 7.60 -5.85 10.96
N LEU A 113 8.17 -4.67 11.20
CA LEU A 113 7.46 -3.40 11.02
C LEU A 113 7.12 -3.13 9.55
N TYR A 114 8.07 -3.37 8.66
CA TYR A 114 7.84 -3.32 7.22
C TYR A 114 6.73 -4.31 6.80
N SER A 115 6.77 -5.54 7.30
CA SER A 115 5.76 -6.56 6.99
C SER A 115 4.35 -6.16 7.44
N LEU A 116 4.23 -5.54 8.62
CA LEU A 116 2.96 -4.99 9.10
C LEU A 116 2.48 -3.83 8.21
N SER A 117 3.38 -2.93 7.82
CA SER A 117 3.03 -1.86 6.88
C SER A 117 2.49 -2.42 5.57
N VAL A 118 3.18 -3.39 4.99
CA VAL A 118 2.79 -4.05 3.74
C VAL A 118 1.47 -4.81 3.89
N ALA A 119 1.23 -5.45 5.06
CA ALA A 119 -0.01 -6.16 5.33
C ALA A 119 -1.24 -5.26 5.28
N PHE A 120 -1.11 -4.02 5.71
CA PHE A 120 -2.19 -3.02 5.59
C PHE A 120 -2.21 -2.33 4.22
N TYR A 121 -1.07 -2.17 3.56
CA TYR A 121 -1.01 -1.51 2.25
C TYR A 121 -1.51 -2.39 1.10
N MET A 122 -1.13 -3.67 1.02
CA MET A 122 -1.47 -4.52 -0.13
C MET A 122 -2.98 -4.62 -0.42
N PRO A 123 -3.88 -4.74 0.56
CA PRO A 123 -5.31 -4.76 0.28
C PRO A 123 -5.85 -3.43 -0.26
N THR A 124 -5.17 -2.29 -0.03
CA THR A 124 -5.65 -1.00 -0.52
C THR A 124 -5.61 -0.90 -2.04
N LEU A 125 -4.75 -1.66 -2.71
CA LEU A 125 -4.72 -1.78 -4.18
C LEU A 125 -6.04 -2.33 -4.73
N ALA A 126 -6.65 -3.31 -4.06
CA ALA A 126 -7.96 -3.83 -4.44
C ALA A 126 -9.09 -2.88 -4.01
N LEU A 127 -8.99 -2.30 -2.81
CA LEU A 127 -9.98 -1.35 -2.30
C LEU A 127 -10.05 -0.08 -3.15
N SER A 128 -8.94 0.45 -3.62
CA SER A 128 -8.90 1.62 -4.50
C SER A 128 -9.61 1.36 -5.84
N ASN A 129 -9.42 0.16 -6.40
CA ASN A 129 -10.15 -0.26 -7.60
C ASN A 129 -11.66 -0.39 -7.32
N SER A 130 -12.04 -1.00 -6.19
CA SER A 130 -13.45 -1.13 -5.77
C SER A 130 -14.11 0.24 -5.59
N VAL A 131 -13.43 1.18 -4.94
CA VAL A 131 -13.90 2.58 -4.78
C VAL A 131 -14.09 3.24 -6.15
N ALA A 132 -13.14 3.07 -7.07
CA ALA A 132 -13.22 3.66 -8.39
C ALA A 132 -14.39 3.08 -9.20
N TYR A 133 -14.58 1.76 -9.22
CA TYR A 133 -15.69 1.11 -9.91
C TYR A 133 -17.05 1.53 -9.33
N THR A 134 -17.18 1.52 -8.01
CA THR A 134 -18.42 1.93 -7.35
C THR A 134 -18.76 3.38 -7.65
N ALA A 135 -17.79 4.29 -7.58
CA ALA A 135 -17.99 5.69 -7.86
C ALA A 135 -18.38 5.97 -9.32
N LEU A 136 -17.77 5.26 -10.28
CA LEU A 136 -18.12 5.37 -11.70
C LEU A 136 -19.52 4.84 -11.97
N ASN A 137 -19.88 3.68 -11.41
CA ASN A 137 -21.22 3.11 -11.55
C ASN A 137 -22.31 4.02 -10.97
N GLN A 138 -22.09 4.60 -9.78
CA GLN A 138 -23.02 5.56 -9.17
C GLN A 138 -23.20 6.82 -10.00
N ALA A 139 -22.17 7.21 -10.76
CA ALA A 139 -22.23 8.36 -11.67
C ALA A 139 -22.83 8.01 -13.05
N GLY A 140 -23.28 6.77 -13.29
CA GLY A 140 -23.79 6.31 -14.57
C GLY A 140 -22.74 6.25 -15.67
N MET A 141 -21.46 6.13 -15.31
CA MET A 141 -20.33 6.08 -16.25
C MET A 141 -20.01 4.64 -16.66
N ASP A 142 -19.45 4.49 -17.86
CA ASP A 142 -19.00 3.19 -18.37
C ASP A 142 -17.64 2.82 -17.76
N THR A 143 -17.64 1.88 -16.80
CA THR A 143 -16.43 1.44 -16.13
C THR A 143 -15.38 0.84 -17.07
N VAL A 144 -15.80 0.19 -18.16
CA VAL A 144 -14.87 -0.41 -19.13
C VAL A 144 -14.10 0.67 -19.91
N LYS A 145 -14.75 1.80 -20.21
CA LYS A 145 -14.13 2.90 -20.94
C LYS A 145 -13.44 3.92 -20.01
N ASP A 146 -14.06 4.20 -18.85
CA ASP A 146 -13.67 5.32 -18.01
C ASP A 146 -12.63 4.95 -16.95
N PHE A 147 -12.56 3.69 -16.51
CA PHE A 147 -11.60 3.25 -15.50
C PHE A 147 -10.15 3.13 -16.03
N PRO A 148 -9.86 2.57 -17.22
CA PRO A 148 -8.49 2.42 -17.66
C PRO A 148 -7.68 3.72 -17.71
N PRO A 149 -8.21 4.87 -18.22
CA PRO A 149 -7.50 6.14 -18.17
C PRO A 149 -7.20 6.61 -16.74
N ILE A 150 -8.11 6.36 -15.79
CA ILE A 150 -7.93 6.69 -14.37
C ILE A 150 -6.79 5.84 -13.79
N ARG A 151 -6.78 4.55 -14.10
CA ARG A 151 -5.79 3.59 -13.58
C ARG A 151 -4.36 3.87 -14.06
N VAL A 152 -4.19 4.44 -15.26
CA VAL A 152 -2.87 4.85 -15.80
C VAL A 152 -2.17 5.84 -14.87
N PHE A 153 -2.91 6.74 -14.19
CA PHE A 153 -2.33 7.67 -13.23
C PHE A 153 -1.64 6.97 -12.04
N GLY A 154 -2.02 5.73 -11.73
CA GLY A 154 -1.26 4.92 -10.77
C GLY A 154 0.16 4.65 -11.25
N THR A 155 0.33 4.25 -12.51
CA THR A 155 1.68 4.06 -13.10
C THR A 155 2.47 5.36 -13.09
N VAL A 156 1.84 6.48 -13.41
CA VAL A 156 2.48 7.81 -13.36
C VAL A 156 2.92 8.12 -11.93
N GLY A 157 2.08 7.89 -10.92
CA GLY A 157 2.41 8.10 -9.50
C GLY A 157 3.60 7.26 -9.06
N PHE A 158 3.62 5.99 -9.42
CA PHE A 158 4.74 5.09 -9.15
C PHE A 158 6.06 5.61 -9.74
N ILE A 159 6.07 5.95 -11.03
CA ILE A 159 7.28 6.43 -11.73
C ILE A 159 7.75 7.77 -11.15
N CYS A 160 6.83 8.73 -10.94
CA CYS A 160 7.19 10.03 -10.39
C CYS A 160 7.83 9.91 -9.01
N THR A 161 7.28 9.05 -8.14
CA THR A 161 7.82 8.89 -6.80
C THR A 161 9.13 8.10 -6.79
N MET A 162 9.27 7.09 -7.65
CA MET A 162 10.52 6.38 -7.85
C MET A 162 11.64 7.34 -8.28
N TRP A 163 11.38 8.20 -9.25
CA TRP A 163 12.34 9.23 -9.68
C TRP A 163 12.62 10.26 -8.58
N PHE A 164 11.61 10.67 -7.85
CA PHE A 164 11.80 11.59 -6.71
C PHE A 164 12.77 11.00 -5.68
N VAL A 165 12.59 9.74 -5.30
CA VAL A 165 13.48 9.04 -4.35
C VAL A 165 14.91 8.94 -4.90
N ASP A 166 15.07 8.66 -6.20
CA ASP A 166 16.36 8.60 -6.85
C ASP A 166 17.07 9.97 -6.88
N LEU A 167 16.39 10.99 -7.41
CA LEU A 167 16.93 12.35 -7.53
C LEU A 167 17.30 12.98 -6.19
N MET A 168 16.56 12.64 -5.11
CA MET A 168 16.85 13.09 -3.75
C MET A 168 17.96 12.28 -3.06
N GLY A 169 18.50 11.23 -3.72
CA GLY A 169 19.52 10.37 -3.15
C GLY A 169 19.02 9.51 -1.99
N PHE A 170 17.72 9.18 -1.95
CA PHE A 170 17.12 8.44 -0.84
C PHE A 170 17.18 6.91 -1.01
N GLN A 171 17.63 6.41 -2.16
CA GLN A 171 17.73 4.96 -2.41
C GLN A 171 18.57 4.21 -1.36
N PRO A 172 19.77 4.70 -0.94
CA PRO A 172 20.62 3.97 0.00
C PRO A 172 20.28 4.26 1.47
N ASN A 173 19.17 4.93 1.76
CA ASN A 173 18.84 5.30 3.14
C ASN A 173 17.34 5.11 3.45
N GLN A 174 16.97 5.23 4.73
CA GLN A 174 15.62 5.03 5.24
C GLN A 174 14.60 6.09 4.79
N ASN A 175 15.02 7.19 4.17
CA ASN A 175 14.11 8.27 3.77
C ASN A 175 13.09 7.82 2.72
N GLN A 176 13.38 6.79 1.93
CA GLN A 176 12.41 6.17 1.04
C GLN A 176 11.15 5.69 1.78
N PHE A 177 11.31 5.14 2.99
CA PHE A 177 10.18 4.73 3.84
C PHE A 177 9.43 5.92 4.41
N VAL A 178 10.15 7.02 4.74
CA VAL A 178 9.50 8.29 5.16
C VAL A 178 8.62 8.83 4.04
N VAL A 179 9.11 8.86 2.80
CA VAL A 179 8.35 9.31 1.63
C VAL A 179 7.09 8.45 1.43
N SER A 180 7.22 7.14 1.52
CA SER A 180 6.07 6.21 1.45
C SER A 180 5.04 6.50 2.54
N GLY A 181 5.49 6.66 3.80
CA GLY A 181 4.63 7.01 4.92
C GLY A 181 3.88 8.33 4.72
N ILE A 182 4.55 9.36 4.19
CA ILE A 182 3.93 10.66 3.88
C ILE A 182 2.82 10.49 2.84
N PHE A 183 3.06 9.79 1.73
CA PHE A 183 2.03 9.54 0.73
C PHE A 183 0.84 8.73 1.30
N SER A 184 1.11 7.76 2.19
CA SER A 184 0.06 7.02 2.90
C SER A 184 -0.80 7.93 3.78
N VAL A 185 -0.19 8.87 4.54
CA VAL A 185 -0.95 9.86 5.33
C VAL A 185 -1.78 10.78 4.43
N ILE A 186 -1.19 11.24 3.32
CA ILE A 186 -1.93 12.08 2.37
C ILE A 186 -3.15 11.32 1.83
N LEU A 187 -2.99 10.05 1.47
CA LEU A 187 -4.10 9.25 0.94
C LEU A 187 -5.14 8.91 2.03
N PHE A 188 -4.71 8.68 3.28
CA PHE A 188 -5.63 8.58 4.42
C PHE A 188 -6.52 9.82 4.51
N LEU A 189 -5.93 11.03 4.53
CA LEU A 189 -6.69 12.27 4.58
C LEU A 189 -7.57 12.47 3.33
N TYR A 190 -7.04 12.11 2.16
CA TYR A 190 -7.76 12.21 0.90
C TYR A 190 -8.96 11.27 0.82
N SER A 191 -8.92 10.12 1.49
CA SER A 191 -10.00 9.13 1.51
C SER A 191 -11.32 9.71 2.03
N PHE A 192 -11.29 10.70 2.91
CA PHE A 192 -12.50 11.39 3.40
C PHE A 192 -13.19 12.25 2.33
N THR A 193 -12.50 12.58 1.26
CA THR A 193 -13.05 13.36 0.15
C THR A 193 -13.68 12.47 -0.92
N LEU A 194 -13.43 11.16 -0.92
CA LEU A 194 -13.90 10.22 -1.93
C LEU A 194 -15.42 9.96 -1.81
N PRO A 195 -16.08 9.56 -2.92
CA PRO A 195 -17.48 9.17 -2.88
C PRO A 195 -17.73 8.02 -1.92
N THR A 196 -18.88 8.04 -1.24
CA THR A 196 -19.24 6.98 -0.31
C THR A 196 -19.61 5.71 -1.07
N CYS A 197 -18.97 4.61 -0.73
CA CYS A 197 -19.30 3.28 -1.23
C CYS A 197 -20.25 2.61 -0.24
N PRO A 198 -21.47 2.19 -0.64
CA PRO A 198 -22.39 1.52 0.24
C PRO A 198 -21.84 0.14 0.64
N THR A 199 -22.13 -0.28 1.86
CA THR A 199 -21.95 -1.67 2.29
C THR A 199 -23.14 -2.50 1.85
N SER A 200 -22.97 -3.81 1.61
CA SER A 200 -24.04 -4.70 1.21
C SER A 200 -25.08 -4.85 2.33
N ASP A 201 -26.35 -4.81 1.97
CA ASP A 201 -27.44 -5.09 2.92
C ASP A 201 -27.40 -6.55 3.42
N ALA A 202 -27.93 -6.79 4.61
CA ALA A 202 -27.88 -8.12 5.26
C ALA A 202 -28.53 -9.22 4.42
N THR A 203 -29.50 -8.86 3.58
CA THR A 203 -30.23 -9.77 2.67
C THR A 203 -29.46 -10.13 1.41
N GLU A 204 -28.48 -9.30 0.99
CA GLU A 204 -27.67 -9.50 -0.21
C GLU A 204 -26.29 -10.11 0.08
N ARG A 205 -25.98 -10.33 1.35
CA ARG A 205 -24.65 -10.83 1.77
C ARG A 205 -24.43 -12.27 1.31
N LYS A 206 -23.53 -12.44 0.37
CA LYS A 206 -23.01 -13.76 -0.01
C LYS A 206 -22.32 -14.42 1.20
N SER A 207 -22.35 -15.76 1.27
CA SER A 207 -21.61 -16.47 2.31
C SER A 207 -20.10 -16.19 2.18
N VAL A 208 -19.35 -16.28 3.28
CA VAL A 208 -17.88 -16.12 3.23
C VAL A 208 -17.24 -17.11 2.27
N ALA A 209 -17.76 -18.34 2.22
CA ALA A 209 -17.32 -19.39 1.30
C ALA A 209 -17.56 -18.99 -0.17
N ASP A 210 -18.66 -18.31 -0.49
CA ASP A 210 -18.95 -17.83 -1.83
C ASP A 210 -18.05 -16.65 -2.23
N GLN A 211 -17.77 -15.74 -1.28
CA GLN A 211 -16.87 -14.60 -1.51
C GLN A 211 -15.42 -15.04 -1.72
N LEU A 212 -14.99 -16.10 -1.03
CA LEU A 212 -13.66 -16.70 -1.20
C LEU A 212 -13.57 -17.65 -2.42
N GLY A 213 -14.68 -17.85 -3.14
CA GLY A 213 -14.70 -18.76 -4.29
C GLY A 213 -14.58 -20.24 -3.92
N LEU A 214 -14.69 -20.60 -2.63
CA LEU A 214 -14.48 -21.97 -2.17
C LEU A 214 -15.53 -22.95 -2.69
N ARG A 215 -16.74 -22.46 -3.02
CA ARG A 215 -17.78 -23.28 -3.65
C ARG A 215 -17.53 -23.63 -5.12
N ALA A 216 -16.59 -22.97 -5.76
CA ALA A 216 -16.21 -23.34 -7.13
C ALA A 216 -15.37 -24.64 -7.17
N PHE A 217 -14.92 -25.12 -6.01
CA PHE A 217 -14.09 -26.32 -5.86
C PHE A 217 -14.84 -27.48 -5.17
N SER A 218 -16.13 -27.34 -4.86
CA SER A 218 -16.97 -28.37 -4.22
C SER A 218 -17.96 -29.01 -5.20
#